data_6c69435d3ed6a869d01193e1d64d38f2
#
_entry.id   6c69435d3ed6a869d01193e1d64d38f2
#
_cell.length_a   1.000
_cell.length_b   1.000
_cell.length_c   1.000
_cell.angle_alpha   90.00
_cell.angle_beta   90.00
_cell.angle_gamma   90.00
#
_symmetry.space_group_name_H-M   'P 1'
#
loop_
_entity.id
_entity.type
_entity.pdbx_description
1 polymer ?
#
loop_
_entity_poly.entity_id
_entity_poly.type
_entity_poly.pdbx_seq_one_letter_code
_entity_poly.pdbx_strand_id
1 'polypeptide(L)'
;MSRKFQVKAIPSSWLENNGRRLDCGPYMSGAIEAAELMKQFSAEPLESLTTDIFHAGREGRQYVLDAKHGVPFMGSTDILAFDLSYQPLLSKRQVSRNPQFTIRKGWTLITRSGTTGRMAFARESMDGMACSEHVMRIVPDANKVPEGYIFAYLSSRFGIPLVVSGTYGSIIQSIEPHHVSNLPVPRLGEIESVA
;
A
#
# COMPACT_ATOMS: atom_id res chain seq x y z
N MET A 1 -2.89 -29.73 -7.58
CA MET A 1 -3.59 -28.70 -8.40
C MET A 1 -2.78 -28.48 -9.65
N SER A 2 -3.34 -28.74 -10.84
CA SER A 2 -2.66 -28.44 -12.11
C SER A 2 -2.57 -26.93 -12.27
N ARG A 3 -1.36 -26.41 -12.50
CA ARG A 3 -1.18 -25.00 -12.86
C ARG A 3 -1.84 -24.76 -14.21
N LYS A 4 -2.88 -23.90 -14.24
CA LYS A 4 -3.49 -23.47 -15.50
C LYS A 4 -2.48 -22.57 -16.22
N PHE A 5 -2.10 -22.96 -17.41
CA PHE A 5 -1.29 -22.14 -18.29
C PHE A 5 -2.15 -20.99 -18.82
N GLN A 6 -1.67 -19.76 -18.74
CA GLN A 6 -2.36 -18.58 -19.25
C GLN A 6 -1.52 -17.95 -20.35
N VAL A 7 -2.16 -17.58 -21.43
CA VAL A 7 -1.55 -16.87 -22.57
C VAL A 7 -2.37 -15.64 -22.87
N LYS A 8 -1.69 -14.53 -23.09
CA LYS A 8 -2.30 -13.27 -23.51
C LYS A 8 -1.45 -12.65 -24.62
N ALA A 9 -2.05 -12.37 -25.78
CA ALA A 9 -1.44 -11.52 -26.78
C ALA A 9 -1.62 -10.07 -26.36
N ILE A 10 -0.55 -9.28 -26.47
CA ILE A 10 -0.55 -7.87 -26.10
C ILE A 10 -0.08 -7.01 -27.27
N PRO A 11 -0.60 -5.79 -27.43
CA PRO A 11 -0.07 -4.82 -28.38
C PRO A 11 1.36 -4.42 -28.01
N SER A 12 2.23 -4.20 -29.01
CA SER A 12 3.60 -3.72 -28.77
C SER A 12 3.64 -2.38 -28.02
N SER A 13 2.62 -1.53 -28.20
CA SER A 13 2.47 -0.28 -27.46
C SER A 13 2.41 -0.47 -25.95
N TRP A 14 1.91 -1.60 -25.46
CA TRP A 14 1.91 -1.88 -24.01
C TRP A 14 3.33 -2.09 -23.48
N LEU A 15 4.21 -2.72 -24.25
CA LEU A 15 5.63 -2.84 -23.88
C LEU A 15 6.31 -1.47 -23.83
N GLU A 16 6.11 -0.65 -24.86
CA GLU A 16 6.71 0.69 -24.92
C GLU A 16 6.25 1.57 -23.75
N ASN A 17 4.96 1.56 -23.43
CA ASN A 17 4.37 2.38 -22.37
C ASN A 17 4.71 1.88 -20.93
N ASN A 18 5.22 0.65 -20.79
CA ASN A 18 5.59 0.06 -19.51
C ASN A 18 7.11 -0.19 -19.37
N GLY A 19 7.93 0.67 -19.98
CA GLY A 19 9.38 0.61 -19.84
C GLY A 19 10.00 -0.66 -20.42
N ARG A 20 9.36 -1.31 -21.40
CA ARG A 20 9.79 -2.56 -22.06
C ARG A 20 9.99 -3.72 -21.09
N ARG A 21 9.23 -3.77 -20.01
CA ARG A 21 9.26 -4.90 -19.08
C ARG A 21 8.82 -6.18 -19.79
N LEU A 22 9.57 -7.26 -19.60
CA LEU A 22 9.29 -8.57 -20.21
C LEU A 22 8.69 -9.57 -19.21
N ASP A 23 8.54 -9.20 -17.94
CA ASP A 23 7.82 -10.00 -16.96
C ASP A 23 6.30 -9.89 -17.18
N CYS A 24 5.57 -10.96 -16.92
CA CYS A 24 4.13 -11.03 -17.20
C CYS A 24 3.26 -10.19 -16.25
N GLY A 25 3.79 -9.77 -15.09
CA GLY A 25 3.05 -9.09 -14.05
C GLY A 25 2.17 -7.94 -14.55
N PRO A 26 2.70 -6.89 -15.18
CA PRO A 26 1.91 -5.75 -15.66
C PRO A 26 0.83 -6.14 -16.66
N TYR A 27 1.11 -7.13 -17.52
CA TYR A 27 0.24 -7.49 -18.65
C TYR A 27 -0.86 -8.48 -18.28
N MET A 28 -0.67 -9.25 -17.22
CA MET A 28 -1.60 -10.31 -16.79
C MET A 28 -2.42 -9.93 -15.56
N SER A 29 -2.04 -8.87 -14.84
CA SER A 29 -2.70 -8.44 -13.61
C SER A 29 -4.03 -7.71 -13.84
N GLY A 30 -4.30 -7.23 -15.04
CA GLY A 30 -5.40 -6.31 -15.34
C GLY A 30 -5.08 -4.83 -15.05
N ALA A 31 -3.81 -4.52 -14.74
CA ALA A 31 -3.38 -3.16 -14.39
C ALA A 31 -3.51 -2.18 -15.56
N ILE A 32 -3.17 -2.62 -16.78
CA ILE A 32 -3.24 -1.75 -17.95
C ILE A 32 -4.69 -1.42 -18.27
N GLU A 33 -5.58 -2.42 -18.23
CA GLU A 33 -7.01 -2.23 -18.45
C GLU A 33 -7.61 -1.30 -17.37
N ALA A 34 -7.20 -1.46 -16.12
CA ALA A 34 -7.62 -0.57 -15.05
C ALA A 34 -7.11 0.86 -15.26
N ALA A 35 -5.84 1.04 -15.67
CA ALA A 35 -5.28 2.35 -15.97
C ALA A 35 -5.99 3.04 -17.14
N GLU A 36 -6.28 2.30 -18.22
CA GLU A 36 -7.04 2.84 -19.37
C GLU A 36 -8.47 3.24 -18.97
N LEU A 37 -9.10 2.45 -18.11
CA LEU A 37 -10.42 2.82 -17.59
C LEU A 37 -10.34 4.10 -16.74
N MET A 38 -9.32 4.24 -15.90
CA MET A 38 -9.17 5.43 -15.06
C MET A 38 -8.95 6.72 -15.88
N LYS A 39 -8.36 6.62 -17.07
CA LYS A 39 -8.23 7.77 -17.99
C LYS A 39 -9.57 8.35 -18.47
N GLN A 40 -10.66 7.58 -18.35
CA GLN A 40 -12.01 8.05 -18.70
C GLN A 40 -12.64 8.92 -17.61
N PHE A 41 -12.03 8.96 -16.42
CA PHE A 41 -12.45 9.76 -15.29
C PHE A 41 -11.43 10.88 -15.04
N SER A 42 -11.84 11.92 -14.34
CA SER A 42 -10.90 12.89 -13.79
C SER A 42 -10.04 12.18 -12.74
N ALA A 43 -8.84 11.79 -13.10
CA ALA A 43 -7.92 11.06 -12.22
C ALA A 43 -6.66 11.90 -11.96
N GLU A 44 -6.19 11.84 -10.73
CA GLU A 44 -4.97 12.50 -10.27
C GLU A 44 -3.97 11.45 -9.77
N PRO A 45 -2.64 11.70 -9.85
CA PRO A 45 -1.67 10.82 -9.22
C PRO A 45 -1.89 10.78 -7.71
N LEU A 46 -1.72 9.59 -7.10
CA LEU A 46 -1.96 9.40 -5.67
C LEU A 46 -1.18 10.40 -4.80
N GLU A 47 0.04 10.76 -5.19
CA GLU A 47 0.87 11.73 -4.46
C GLU A 47 0.19 13.10 -4.31
N SER A 48 -0.63 13.51 -5.29
CA SER A 48 -1.36 14.78 -5.20
C SER A 48 -2.44 14.78 -4.12
N LEU A 49 -2.89 13.59 -3.68
CA LEU A 49 -3.95 13.38 -2.69
C LEU A 49 -3.44 12.98 -1.32
N THR A 50 -2.12 12.94 -1.16
CA THR A 50 -1.44 12.49 0.06
C THR A 50 -0.46 13.54 0.56
N THR A 51 -0.19 13.53 1.85
CA THR A 51 0.89 14.34 2.44
C THR A 51 2.21 13.58 2.45
N ASP A 52 2.18 12.24 2.44
CA ASP A 52 3.38 11.41 2.39
C ASP A 52 3.07 9.97 1.95
N ILE A 53 4.04 9.32 1.31
CA ILE A 53 4.04 7.90 0.96
C ILE A 53 5.42 7.34 1.28
N PHE A 54 5.53 6.55 2.33
CA PHE A 54 6.83 6.12 2.84
C PHE A 54 6.80 4.73 3.50
N HIS A 55 7.95 4.24 3.87
CA HIS A 55 8.13 3.11 4.78
C HIS A 55 9.27 3.42 5.76
N ALA A 56 9.25 2.82 6.94
CA ALA A 56 10.38 2.89 7.86
C ALA A 56 11.63 2.30 7.19
N GLY A 57 12.77 2.93 7.38
CA GLY A 57 14.05 2.41 6.92
C GLY A 57 14.37 1.05 7.57
N ARG A 58 15.23 0.26 6.90
CA ARG A 58 15.69 -1.01 7.47
C ARG A 58 16.60 -0.74 8.66
N GLU A 59 16.18 -1.19 9.83
CA GLU A 59 16.92 -1.04 11.08
C GLU A 59 16.77 -2.31 11.94
N GLY A 60 17.83 -2.71 12.65
CA GLY A 60 17.79 -3.81 13.61
C GLY A 60 16.80 -3.50 14.74
N ARG A 61 15.91 -4.45 15.05
CA ARG A 61 14.80 -4.24 16.00
C ARG A 61 15.24 -4.51 17.41
N GLN A 62 15.01 -3.57 18.31
CA GLN A 62 15.30 -3.67 19.73
C GLN A 62 14.01 -3.97 20.50
N TYR A 63 13.74 -5.26 20.70
CA TYR A 63 12.57 -5.69 21.47
C TYR A 63 12.80 -5.55 22.97
N VAL A 64 11.71 -5.26 23.70
CA VAL A 64 11.67 -5.18 25.16
C VAL A 64 10.50 -6.00 25.69
N LEU A 65 10.57 -6.40 26.96
CA LEU A 65 9.51 -7.17 27.60
C LEU A 65 8.52 -6.33 28.38
N ASP A 66 8.97 -5.18 28.88
CA ASP A 66 8.14 -4.30 29.71
C ASP A 66 7.40 -3.27 28.85
N ALA A 67 6.08 -3.26 28.95
CA ALA A 67 5.21 -2.31 28.24
C ALA A 67 5.51 -0.84 28.57
N LYS A 68 6.07 -0.57 29.78
CA LYS A 68 6.51 0.79 30.15
C LYS A 68 7.58 1.32 29.19
N HIS A 69 8.41 0.45 28.66
CA HIS A 69 9.53 0.77 27.78
C HIS A 69 9.30 0.38 26.32
N GLY A 70 8.13 -0.21 26.01
CA GLY A 70 7.79 -0.75 24.71
C GLY A 70 6.62 -0.05 24.02
N VAL A 71 6.60 -0.16 22.67
CA VAL A 71 5.48 0.18 21.80
C VAL A 71 5.09 -1.10 21.09
N PRO A 72 3.80 -1.49 21.02
CA PRO A 72 3.38 -2.65 20.27
C PRO A 72 3.82 -2.54 18.80
N PHE A 73 4.39 -3.64 18.27
CA PHE A 73 5.00 -3.66 16.95
C PHE A 73 4.32 -4.68 16.05
N MET A 74 3.84 -4.23 14.90
CA MET A 74 3.22 -5.05 13.87
C MET A 74 4.20 -5.41 12.77
N GLY A 75 4.25 -6.67 12.40
CA GLY A 75 4.83 -7.14 11.14
C GLY A 75 3.89 -6.90 9.96
N SER A 76 4.34 -7.29 8.76
CA SER A 76 3.54 -7.10 7.54
C SER A 76 2.27 -7.96 7.49
N THR A 77 2.23 -9.10 8.17
CA THR A 77 1.04 -9.95 8.27
C THR A 77 0.03 -9.42 9.28
N ASP A 78 0.52 -8.73 10.32
CA ASP A 78 -0.30 -8.31 11.45
C ASP A 78 -1.22 -7.13 11.12
N ILE A 79 -0.91 -6.36 10.05
CA ILE A 79 -1.80 -5.28 9.61
C ILE A 79 -3.20 -5.78 9.21
N LEU A 80 -3.33 -7.08 8.89
CA LEU A 80 -4.60 -7.72 8.54
C LEU A 80 -5.25 -8.44 9.74
N ALA A 81 -4.56 -8.52 10.87
CA ALA A 81 -5.06 -9.21 12.05
C ALA A 81 -6.21 -8.42 12.69
N PHE A 82 -7.27 -9.13 13.08
CA PHE A 82 -8.36 -8.56 13.84
C PHE A 82 -7.93 -8.25 15.27
N ASP A 83 -7.28 -9.22 15.91
CA ASP A 83 -6.74 -9.09 17.28
C ASP A 83 -5.26 -8.71 17.26
N LEU A 84 -4.96 -7.61 17.93
CA LEU A 84 -3.62 -7.05 18.07
C LEU A 84 -3.10 -7.08 19.52
N SER A 85 -3.75 -7.84 20.41
CA SER A 85 -3.47 -7.86 21.84
C SER A 85 -2.07 -8.43 22.20
N TYR A 86 -1.51 -9.26 21.32
CA TYR A 86 -0.28 -10.01 21.61
C TYR A 86 0.91 -9.62 20.74
N GLN A 87 1.01 -8.33 20.43
CA GLN A 87 2.12 -7.83 19.63
C GLN A 87 3.42 -7.73 20.45
N PRO A 88 4.59 -8.11 19.88
CA PRO A 88 5.87 -7.85 20.49
C PRO A 88 6.07 -6.36 20.72
N LEU A 89 6.90 -6.00 21.69
CA LEU A 89 7.14 -4.61 22.06
C LEU A 89 8.48 -4.13 21.50
N LEU A 90 8.44 -3.13 20.60
CA LEU A 90 9.62 -2.43 20.13
C LEU A 90 10.00 -1.32 21.14
N SER A 91 11.30 -1.14 21.39
CA SER A 91 11.78 -0.13 22.33
C SER A 91 11.25 1.28 22.01
N LYS A 92 10.64 1.95 23.00
CA LYS A 92 10.20 3.36 22.89
C LYS A 92 11.33 4.28 22.44
N ARG A 93 12.56 4.03 22.92
CA ARG A 93 13.74 4.80 22.52
C ARG A 93 14.02 4.66 21.02
N GLN A 94 13.87 3.47 20.46
CA GLN A 94 14.05 3.25 19.03
C GLN A 94 12.95 3.95 18.23
N VAL A 95 11.69 3.82 18.63
CA VAL A 95 10.56 4.48 17.96
C VAL A 95 10.69 6.00 18.01
N SER A 96 11.11 6.58 19.15
CA SER A 96 11.36 8.02 19.26
C SER A 96 12.49 8.52 18.38
N ARG A 97 13.53 7.70 18.16
CA ARG A 97 14.66 8.03 17.27
C ARG A 97 14.28 7.94 15.81
N ASN A 98 13.38 7.01 15.47
CA ASN A 98 12.87 6.84 14.12
C ASN A 98 11.33 6.86 14.10
N PRO A 99 10.70 8.05 14.04
CA PRO A 99 9.24 8.19 14.05
C PRO A 99 8.52 7.51 12.87
N GLN A 100 9.24 7.17 11.79
CA GLN A 100 8.68 6.45 10.64
C GLN A 100 8.18 5.05 10.99
N PHE A 101 8.57 4.49 12.14
CA PHE A 101 7.97 3.26 12.63
C PHE A 101 6.50 3.45 13.02
N THR A 102 6.15 4.61 13.56
CA THR A 102 4.80 4.87 14.09
C THR A 102 3.78 4.96 12.95
N ILE A 103 2.62 4.38 13.16
CA ILE A 103 1.46 4.55 12.28
C ILE A 103 0.38 5.37 13.00
N ARG A 104 -0.50 5.96 12.21
CA ARG A 104 -1.65 6.72 12.71
C ARG A 104 -2.94 6.19 12.09
N LYS A 105 -4.04 6.32 12.85
CA LYS A 105 -5.38 6.02 12.33
C LYS A 105 -5.65 6.83 11.06
N GLY A 106 -6.49 6.28 10.19
CA GLY A 106 -6.83 6.93 8.92
C GLY A 106 -5.84 6.67 7.78
N TRP A 107 -4.64 6.15 8.08
CA TRP A 107 -3.66 5.84 7.04
C TRP A 107 -4.01 4.56 6.29
N THR A 108 -3.62 4.48 5.03
CA THR A 108 -3.64 3.23 4.27
C THR A 108 -2.30 2.53 4.38
N LEU A 109 -2.34 1.27 4.76
CA LEU A 109 -1.16 0.40 4.93
C LEU A 109 -1.12 -0.61 3.79
N ILE A 110 0.06 -0.77 3.15
CA ILE A 110 0.26 -1.75 2.07
C ILE A 110 1.46 -2.63 2.39
N THR A 111 1.32 -3.95 2.31
CA THR A 111 2.46 -4.85 2.39
C THR A 111 3.34 -4.67 1.15
N ARG A 112 4.59 -4.22 1.34
CA ARG A 112 5.51 -3.88 0.25
C ARG A 112 6.51 -4.97 -0.10
N SER A 113 6.76 -5.95 0.76
CA SER A 113 7.68 -7.04 0.47
C SER A 113 7.18 -8.38 1.03
N GLY A 114 7.57 -9.46 0.38
CA GLY A 114 7.05 -10.80 0.61
C GLY A 114 5.71 -11.00 -0.10
N THR A 115 4.61 -11.13 0.64
CA THR A 115 3.26 -11.12 0.08
C THR A 115 2.84 -9.68 -0.17
N THR A 116 3.18 -9.16 -1.34
CA THR A 116 2.96 -7.76 -1.71
C THR A 116 1.49 -7.44 -2.01
N GLY A 117 1.11 -6.18 -1.82
CA GLY A 117 -0.19 -5.65 -2.25
C GLY A 117 -1.38 -5.97 -1.34
N ARG A 118 -1.18 -6.57 -0.17
CA ARG A 118 -2.24 -6.65 0.84
C ARG A 118 -2.39 -5.30 1.53
N MET A 119 -3.62 -4.91 1.78
CA MET A 119 -3.91 -3.57 2.29
C MET A 119 -4.77 -3.61 3.53
N ALA A 120 -4.55 -2.64 4.41
CA ALA A 120 -5.37 -2.41 5.59
C ALA A 120 -5.60 -0.91 5.79
N PHE A 121 -6.77 -0.56 6.30
CA PHE A 121 -7.03 0.75 6.84
C PHE A 121 -6.56 0.79 8.30
N ALA A 122 -5.72 1.75 8.64
CA ALA A 122 -5.22 1.91 10.00
C ALA A 122 -6.36 2.39 10.91
N ARG A 123 -6.96 1.43 11.63
CA ARG A 123 -8.07 1.68 12.55
C ARG A 123 -7.58 2.26 13.88
N GLU A 124 -8.49 2.73 14.72
CA GLU A 124 -8.21 3.33 16.03
C GLU A 124 -7.28 2.47 16.91
N SER A 125 -7.49 1.14 16.93
CA SER A 125 -6.65 0.21 17.72
C SER A 125 -5.20 0.10 17.23
N MET A 126 -4.87 0.64 16.06
CA MET A 126 -3.52 0.67 15.50
C MET A 126 -2.82 2.02 15.73
N ASP A 127 -3.55 3.03 16.21
CA ASP A 127 -2.97 4.37 16.38
C ASP A 127 -1.83 4.35 17.40
N GLY A 128 -0.69 4.92 17.02
CA GLY A 128 0.51 4.96 17.86
C GLY A 128 1.32 3.65 17.91
N MET A 129 0.85 2.55 17.31
CA MET A 129 1.65 1.33 17.21
C MET A 129 2.83 1.53 16.26
N ALA A 130 3.89 0.78 16.47
CA ALA A 130 5.01 0.68 15.54
C ALA A 130 4.74 -0.39 14.49
N CYS A 131 5.26 -0.20 13.27
CA CYS A 131 5.08 -1.14 12.18
C CYS A 131 6.35 -1.32 11.36
N SER A 132 6.54 -2.53 10.84
CA SER A 132 7.68 -2.97 10.05
C SER A 132 7.93 -2.09 8.81
N GLU A 133 9.20 -2.05 8.37
CA GLU A 133 9.63 -1.48 7.08
C GLU A 133 9.04 -2.24 5.87
N HIS A 134 8.51 -3.43 6.08
CA HIS A 134 7.83 -4.23 5.05
C HIS A 134 6.38 -3.78 4.78
N VAL A 135 5.95 -2.74 5.45
CA VAL A 135 4.66 -2.07 5.22
C VAL A 135 4.92 -0.65 4.74
N MET A 136 4.26 -0.25 3.67
CA MET A 136 4.20 1.12 3.18
C MET A 136 3.06 1.85 3.87
N ARG A 137 3.28 3.12 4.20
CA ARG A 137 2.29 4.03 4.76
C ARG A 137 1.89 5.03 3.69
N ILE A 138 0.61 5.21 3.49
CA ILE A 138 0.04 6.25 2.64
C ILE A 138 -0.77 7.16 3.55
N VAL A 139 -0.34 8.40 3.64
CA VAL A 139 -0.94 9.42 4.51
C VAL A 139 -1.87 10.28 3.68
N PRO A 140 -3.20 10.16 3.81
CA PRO A 140 -4.13 10.98 3.05
C PRO A 140 -4.01 12.46 3.46
N ASP A 141 -4.18 13.35 2.49
CA ASP A 141 -4.39 14.77 2.77
C ASP A 141 -5.89 15.00 3.06
N ALA A 142 -6.21 15.20 4.34
CA ALA A 142 -7.60 15.38 4.78
C ALA A 142 -8.31 16.60 4.16
N ASN A 143 -7.54 17.56 3.61
CA ASN A 143 -8.11 18.70 2.89
C ASN A 143 -8.52 18.37 1.44
N LYS A 144 -8.09 17.22 0.93
CA LYS A 144 -8.29 16.82 -0.47
C LYS A 144 -9.20 15.61 -0.63
N VAL A 145 -9.11 14.66 0.30
CA VAL A 145 -9.90 13.41 0.24
C VAL A 145 -10.34 12.98 1.64
N PRO A 146 -11.53 12.38 1.79
CA PRO A 146 -11.97 11.79 3.04
C PRO A 146 -11.02 10.65 3.49
N GLU A 147 -10.90 10.47 4.81
CA GLU A 147 -10.27 9.27 5.37
C GLU A 147 -10.93 8.01 4.80
N GLY A 148 -10.13 7.03 4.45
CA GLY A 148 -10.63 5.78 3.86
C GLY A 148 -10.87 5.81 2.35
N TYR A 149 -10.96 6.96 1.69
CA TYR A 149 -11.15 7.03 0.24
C TYR A 149 -10.01 6.31 -0.51
N ILE A 150 -8.76 6.64 -0.16
CA ILE A 150 -7.57 6.02 -0.75
C ILE A 150 -7.56 4.51 -0.49
N PHE A 151 -7.87 4.09 0.74
CA PHE A 151 -7.96 2.66 1.07
C PHE A 151 -9.05 1.96 0.23
N ALA A 152 -10.25 2.52 0.17
CA ALA A 152 -11.36 1.93 -0.58
C ALA A 152 -11.02 1.79 -2.07
N TYR A 153 -10.42 2.82 -2.67
CA TYR A 153 -10.00 2.76 -4.05
C TYR A 153 -8.89 1.75 -4.30
N LEU A 154 -7.77 1.84 -3.56
CA LEU A 154 -6.62 0.96 -3.78
C LEU A 154 -6.93 -0.51 -3.47
N SER A 155 -7.81 -0.80 -2.51
CA SER A 155 -8.26 -2.15 -2.18
C SER A 155 -9.38 -2.68 -3.10
N SER A 156 -9.87 -1.85 -4.03
CA SER A 156 -10.87 -2.24 -5.02
C SER A 156 -10.30 -3.17 -6.10
N ARG A 157 -11.21 -3.78 -6.88
CA ARG A 157 -10.83 -4.57 -8.06
C ARG A 157 -10.04 -3.80 -9.12
N PHE A 158 -10.05 -2.47 -9.09
CA PHE A 158 -9.30 -1.60 -9.98
C PHE A 158 -7.94 -1.20 -9.39
N GLY A 159 -7.89 -0.91 -8.11
CA GLY A 159 -6.68 -0.47 -7.42
C GLY A 159 -5.68 -1.59 -7.20
N ILE A 160 -6.12 -2.78 -6.78
CA ILE A 160 -5.23 -3.92 -6.51
C ILE A 160 -4.34 -4.25 -7.70
N PRO A 161 -4.84 -4.41 -8.94
CA PRO A 161 -4.00 -4.67 -10.11
C PRO A 161 -2.95 -3.58 -10.33
N LEU A 162 -3.32 -2.31 -10.16
CA LEU A 162 -2.40 -1.17 -10.32
C LEU A 162 -1.26 -1.22 -9.30
N VAL A 163 -1.57 -1.46 -8.04
CA VAL A 163 -0.55 -1.58 -6.98
C VAL A 163 0.37 -2.76 -7.24
N VAL A 164 -0.18 -3.94 -7.54
CA VAL A 164 0.59 -5.18 -7.74
C VAL A 164 1.43 -5.13 -9.02
N SER A 165 1.02 -4.40 -10.05
CA SER A 165 1.78 -4.27 -11.31
C SER A 165 3.17 -3.66 -11.13
N GLY A 166 3.38 -2.86 -10.08
CA GLY A 166 4.67 -2.30 -9.70
C GLY A 166 5.60 -3.27 -8.96
N THR A 167 5.15 -4.49 -8.73
CA THR A 167 5.97 -5.50 -8.06
C THR A 167 7.20 -5.85 -8.90
N TYR A 168 8.36 -5.91 -8.24
CA TYR A 168 9.61 -6.34 -8.82
C TYR A 168 10.32 -7.33 -7.89
N GLY A 169 11.35 -8.01 -8.40
CA GLY A 169 12.12 -9.03 -7.68
C GLY A 169 11.64 -10.45 -7.99
N SER A 170 12.60 -11.37 -8.15
CA SER A 170 12.34 -12.76 -8.52
C SER A 170 12.14 -13.68 -7.32
N ILE A 171 12.83 -13.44 -6.22
CA ILE A 171 12.78 -14.27 -5.00
C ILE A 171 11.91 -13.60 -3.93
N ILE A 172 12.19 -12.35 -3.62
CA ILE A 172 11.38 -11.53 -2.71
C ILE A 172 10.80 -10.38 -3.52
N GLN A 173 9.51 -10.43 -3.75
CA GLN A 173 8.81 -9.37 -4.43
C GLN A 173 8.71 -8.12 -3.55
N SER A 174 8.88 -6.95 -4.15
CA SER A 174 8.79 -5.66 -3.47
C SER A 174 8.05 -4.62 -4.32
N ILE A 175 7.44 -3.66 -3.64
CA ILE A 175 6.81 -2.47 -4.24
C ILE A 175 7.46 -1.25 -3.61
N GLU A 176 7.81 -0.24 -4.41
CA GLU A 176 8.42 0.99 -3.92
C GLU A 176 7.43 2.18 -3.91
N PRO A 177 7.65 3.15 -3.02
CA PRO A 177 6.79 4.33 -2.92
C PRO A 177 6.56 5.06 -4.25
N HIS A 178 7.61 5.23 -5.07
CA HIS A 178 7.53 5.94 -6.34
C HIS A 178 6.56 5.29 -7.35
N HIS A 179 6.38 3.95 -7.29
CA HIS A 179 5.38 3.30 -8.12
C HIS A 179 3.97 3.65 -7.64
N VAL A 180 3.76 3.61 -6.33
CA VAL A 180 2.44 3.84 -5.74
C VAL A 180 2.04 5.31 -5.85
N SER A 181 2.99 6.24 -5.72
CA SER A 181 2.74 7.69 -5.83
C SER A 181 2.15 8.11 -7.18
N ASN A 182 2.53 7.43 -8.25
CA ASN A 182 2.07 7.73 -9.62
C ASN A 182 0.75 7.04 -10.00
N LEU A 183 0.14 6.23 -9.12
CA LEU A 183 -1.10 5.54 -9.46
C LEU A 183 -2.24 6.53 -9.69
N PRO A 184 -3.03 6.36 -10.77
CA PRO A 184 -4.17 7.22 -11.04
C PRO A 184 -5.29 6.95 -10.03
N VAL A 185 -5.74 7.97 -9.33
CA VAL A 185 -6.87 7.91 -8.40
C VAL A 185 -8.01 8.75 -8.99
N PRO A 186 -9.18 8.16 -9.27
CA PRO A 186 -10.30 8.89 -9.84
C PRO A 186 -10.84 9.89 -8.82
N ARG A 187 -11.24 11.06 -9.29
CA ARG A 187 -11.99 12.04 -8.51
C ARG A 187 -13.48 11.82 -8.80
N LEU A 188 -14.08 10.97 -7.99
CA LEU A 188 -15.54 10.82 -8.02
C LEU A 188 -16.11 12.12 -7.46
N GLY A 189 -16.88 12.85 -8.26
CA GLY A 189 -17.58 14.07 -7.83
C GLY A 189 -18.42 13.79 -6.58
N GLU A 190 -18.74 14.82 -5.82
CA GLU A 190 -19.77 14.70 -4.79
C GLU A 190 -21.00 14.12 -5.48
N ILE A 191 -21.52 13.01 -4.93
CA ILE A 191 -22.81 12.48 -5.35
C ILE A 191 -23.76 13.63 -5.03
N GLU A 192 -24.21 14.35 -6.06
CA GLU A 192 -25.33 15.24 -5.89
C GLU A 192 -26.42 14.40 -5.24
N SER A 193 -26.73 14.73 -4.00
CA SER A 193 -27.79 14.09 -3.26
C SER A 193 -29.04 14.26 -4.09
N VAL A 194 -29.41 13.21 -4.82
CA VAL A 194 -30.72 13.17 -5.49
C VAL A 194 -31.73 13.22 -4.36
N ALA A 195 -32.29 14.42 -4.19
CA ALA A 195 -33.37 14.71 -3.29
C ALA A 195 -34.66 13.97 -3.74
#